data_6f7fb47286ce56cf9c68d88038b9ffb6
#
_entry.id   6f7fb47286ce56cf9c68d88038b9ffb6
#
_cell.length_a   1.000
_cell.length_b   1.000
_cell.length_c   1.000
_cell.angle_alpha   90.00
_cell.angle_beta   90.00
_cell.angle_gamma   90.00
#
_symmetry.space_group_name_H-M   'P 1'
#
loop_
_entity.id
_entity.type
_entity.pdbx_description
1 polymer ?
#
loop_
_entity_poly.entity_id
_entity_poly.type
_entity_poly.pdbx_seq_one_letter_code
_entity_poly.pdbx_strand_id
1 'polypeptide(L)'
;MYQVDPSRIDLAEEFHRKPYGHHSGDLQRLINLFRTGPFAGKYVLIRESRVWPLKLKLARLGATPQDPLIFTGEEFTSYQDAEWAVFKLRWKDHTGQDLPIA
;
A
#
# COMPACT_ATOMS: atom_id res chain seq x y z
N MET A 1 4.64 21.80 -0.47
CA MET A 1 4.00 20.51 -0.76
C MET A 1 4.69 19.41 0.04
N TYR A 2 3.92 18.55 0.68
CA TYR A 2 4.49 17.44 1.44
C TYR A 2 5.07 16.38 0.51
N GLN A 3 6.28 15.95 0.80
CA GLN A 3 6.94 14.90 0.04
C GLN A 3 7.45 13.83 1.02
N VAL A 4 7.53 12.59 0.55
CA VAL A 4 8.05 11.50 1.37
C VAL A 4 9.54 11.70 1.58
N ASP A 5 9.96 11.70 2.84
CA ASP A 5 11.37 11.74 3.21
C ASP A 5 11.87 10.28 3.32
N PRO A 6 12.76 9.83 2.42
CA PRO A 6 13.22 8.44 2.45
C PRO A 6 14.05 8.10 3.69
N SER A 7 14.48 9.08 4.48
CA SER A 7 15.16 8.81 5.74
C SER A 7 14.23 8.49 6.89
N ARG A 8 12.93 8.75 6.74
CA ARG A 8 11.92 8.53 7.79
C ARG A 8 11.45 7.07 7.82
N ILE A 9 12.41 6.15 7.97
CA ILE A 9 12.11 4.71 8.10
C ILE A 9 11.27 4.42 9.35
N ASP A 10 11.37 5.26 10.37
CA ASP A 10 10.57 5.14 11.58
C ASP A 10 9.05 5.13 11.30
N LEU A 11 8.60 5.88 10.30
CA LEU A 11 7.19 5.89 9.91
C LEU A 11 6.76 4.55 9.32
N ALA A 12 7.62 3.94 8.51
CA ALA A 12 7.37 2.62 7.94
C ALA A 12 7.32 1.56 9.04
N GLU A 13 8.22 1.63 10.01
CA GLU A 13 8.22 0.72 11.16
C GLU A 13 6.97 0.87 12.00
N GLU A 14 6.52 2.10 12.23
CA GLU A 14 5.27 2.36 12.94
C GLU A 14 4.08 1.70 12.23
N PHE A 15 3.99 1.87 10.91
CA PHE A 15 2.91 1.27 10.12
C PHE A 15 2.98 -0.26 10.17
N HIS A 16 4.18 -0.84 10.06
CA HIS A 16 4.36 -2.29 10.06
C HIS A 16 3.92 -2.91 11.39
N ARG A 17 4.25 -2.25 12.51
CA ARG A 17 3.84 -2.73 13.83
C ARG A 17 2.33 -2.62 14.06
N LYS A 18 1.73 -1.56 13.53
CA LYS A 18 0.30 -1.29 13.77
C LYS A 18 -0.32 -0.63 12.54
N PRO A 19 -0.73 -1.45 11.54
CA PRO A 19 -1.30 -0.89 10.30
C PRO A 19 -2.69 -0.28 10.48
N TYR A 20 -3.36 -0.57 11.58
CA TYR A 20 -4.71 -0.06 11.86
C TYR A 20 -4.74 0.70 13.18
N GLY A 21 -5.72 1.56 13.33
CA GLY A 21 -5.92 2.36 14.53
C GLY A 21 -5.30 3.75 14.43
N HIS A 22 -4.94 4.32 15.56
CA HIS A 22 -4.34 5.65 15.59
C HIS A 22 -2.88 5.61 15.16
N HIS A 23 -2.51 6.52 14.28
CA HIS A 23 -1.15 6.71 13.80
C HIS A 23 -0.63 8.07 14.27
N SER A 24 0.70 8.22 14.32
CA SER A 24 1.30 9.52 14.57
C SER A 24 0.87 10.50 13.47
N GLY A 25 0.93 11.81 13.77
CA GLY A 25 0.56 12.83 12.79
C GLY A 25 1.38 12.73 11.51
N ASP A 26 2.68 12.45 11.64
CA ASP A 26 3.57 12.31 10.47
C ASP A 26 3.21 11.07 9.64
N LEU A 27 2.92 9.94 10.28
CA LEU A 27 2.50 8.75 9.56
C LEU A 27 1.15 8.97 8.89
N GLN A 28 0.22 9.65 9.54
CA GLN A 28 -1.07 9.94 8.96
C GLN A 28 -0.95 10.80 7.70
N ARG A 29 -0.03 11.78 7.70
CA ARG A 29 0.25 12.57 6.49
C ARG A 29 0.78 11.71 5.36
N LEU A 30 1.68 10.77 5.68
CA LEU A 30 2.24 9.86 4.70
C LEU A 30 1.16 8.97 4.09
N ILE A 31 0.28 8.42 4.91
CA ILE A 31 -0.82 7.58 4.45
C ILE A 31 -1.77 8.40 3.56
N ASN A 32 -2.08 9.63 3.95
CA ASN A 32 -2.94 10.49 3.15
C ASN A 32 -2.31 10.80 1.79
N LEU A 33 -1.01 11.05 1.76
CA LEU A 33 -0.28 11.26 0.51
C LEU A 33 -0.38 10.03 -0.40
N PHE A 34 -0.21 8.85 0.16
CA PHE A 34 -0.30 7.60 -0.61
C PHE A 34 -1.68 7.37 -1.21
N ARG A 35 -2.73 7.88 -0.57
CA ARG A 35 -4.12 7.75 -1.04
C ARG A 35 -4.51 8.79 -2.08
N THR A 36 -3.73 9.86 -2.21
CA THR A 36 -3.97 10.91 -3.19
C THR A 36 -3.22 10.62 -4.49
N GLY A 37 -3.50 11.41 -5.52
CA GLY A 37 -2.80 11.28 -6.79
C GLY A 37 -3.68 10.68 -7.88
N PRO A 38 -3.10 10.39 -9.05
CA PRO A 38 -3.87 9.92 -10.19
C PRO A 38 -4.47 8.53 -9.95
N PHE A 39 -5.60 8.28 -10.58
CA PHE A 39 -6.25 6.97 -10.55
C PHE A 39 -5.36 5.88 -11.15
N ALA A 40 -4.72 6.19 -12.28
CA ALA A 40 -3.91 5.24 -13.02
C ALA A 40 -2.74 4.70 -12.18
N GLY A 41 -2.58 3.39 -12.17
CA GLY A 41 -1.46 2.74 -11.50
C GLY A 41 -1.60 2.58 -9.99
N LYS A 42 -2.69 3.00 -9.40
CA LYS A 42 -2.91 2.79 -7.95
C LYS A 42 -3.01 1.31 -7.62
N TYR A 43 -2.49 0.95 -6.46
CA TYR A 43 -2.59 -0.42 -5.95
C TYR A 43 -3.91 -0.63 -5.23
N VAL A 44 -4.52 -1.78 -5.46
CA VAL A 44 -5.76 -2.18 -4.79
C VAL A 44 -5.67 -3.64 -4.37
N LEU A 45 -6.38 -3.97 -3.30
CA LEU A 45 -6.48 -5.35 -2.81
C LEU A 45 -7.87 -5.87 -3.13
N ILE A 46 -7.91 -7.01 -3.84
CA ILE A 46 -9.16 -7.63 -4.25
C ILE A 46 -9.38 -8.88 -3.40
N ARG A 47 -10.46 -8.89 -2.65
CA ARG A 47 -10.85 -10.07 -1.89
C ARG A 47 -11.52 -11.08 -2.82
N GLU A 48 -10.87 -12.22 -3.00
CA GLU A 48 -11.34 -13.23 -3.95
C GLU A 48 -12.47 -14.08 -3.38
N SER A 49 -12.46 -14.33 -2.06
CA SER A 49 -13.44 -15.20 -1.44
C SER A 49 -14.07 -14.54 -0.22
N ARG A 50 -15.37 -14.76 -0.03
CA ARG A 50 -16.11 -14.29 1.15
C ARG A 50 -16.11 -15.30 2.30
N VAL A 51 -15.55 -16.48 2.05
CA VAL A 51 -15.45 -17.54 3.06
C VAL A 51 -13.98 -17.80 3.38
N TRP A 52 -13.74 -18.43 4.50
CA TRP A 52 -12.38 -18.82 4.85
C TRP A 52 -11.88 -19.97 3.98
N PRO A 53 -10.56 -19.99 3.68
CA PRO A 53 -9.56 -19.02 4.11
C PRO A 53 -9.64 -17.70 3.34
N LEU A 54 -9.22 -16.60 3.98
CA LEU A 54 -9.13 -15.30 3.34
C LEU A 54 -8.10 -15.34 2.21
N LYS A 55 -8.46 -14.79 1.07
CA LYS A 55 -7.55 -14.69 -0.07
C LYS A 55 -7.68 -13.32 -0.70
N LEU A 56 -6.55 -12.59 -0.69
CA LEU A 56 -6.44 -11.25 -1.25
C LEU A 56 -5.46 -11.27 -2.42
N LYS A 57 -5.83 -10.64 -3.51
CA LYS A 57 -4.95 -10.45 -4.67
C LYS A 57 -4.57 -8.99 -4.81
N LEU A 58 -3.30 -8.75 -5.09
CA LEU A 58 -2.80 -7.41 -5.35
C LEU A 58 -2.97 -7.09 -6.83
N ALA A 59 -3.54 -5.93 -7.11
CA ALA A 59 -3.74 -5.47 -8.48
C ALA A 59 -3.44 -3.98 -8.58
N ARG A 60 -3.26 -3.51 -9.80
CA ARG A 60 -3.12 -2.08 -10.10
C ARG A 60 -4.28 -1.63 -10.97
N LEU A 61 -4.73 -0.41 -10.76
CA LEU A 61 -5.75 0.20 -11.61
C LEU A 61 -5.14 0.58 -12.95
N GLY A 62 -5.94 0.42 -14.03
CA GLY A 62 -5.52 0.86 -15.36
C GLY A 62 -5.59 2.37 -15.51
N ALA A 63 -5.46 2.86 -16.73
CA ALA A 63 -5.47 4.29 -17.02
C ALA A 63 -6.84 4.92 -16.79
N THR A 64 -7.92 4.16 -16.99
CA THR A 64 -9.30 4.62 -16.80
C THR A 64 -10.09 3.61 -15.97
N PRO A 65 -11.24 4.01 -15.36
CA PRO A 65 -12.08 3.08 -14.62
C PRO A 65 -12.62 1.92 -15.46
N GLN A 66 -12.66 2.06 -16.78
CA GLN A 66 -13.14 1.01 -17.69
C GLN A 66 -12.06 -0.01 -18.03
N ASP A 67 -10.79 0.31 -17.77
CA ASP A 67 -9.70 -0.61 -18.07
C ASP A 67 -9.71 -1.78 -17.08
N PRO A 68 -9.34 -3.00 -17.53
CA PRO A 68 -9.26 -4.13 -16.61
C PRO A 68 -8.14 -3.94 -15.58
N LEU A 69 -8.31 -4.56 -14.42
CA LEU A 69 -7.28 -4.58 -13.39
C LEU A 69 -6.07 -5.36 -13.87
N ILE A 70 -4.89 -4.88 -13.47
CA ILE A 70 -3.62 -5.54 -13.78
C ILE A 70 -3.17 -6.27 -12.52
N PHE A 71 -3.29 -7.59 -12.51
CA PHE A 71 -2.89 -8.39 -11.34
C PHE A 71 -1.38 -8.59 -11.34
N THR A 72 -0.77 -8.41 -10.15
CA THR A 72 0.69 -8.54 -10.02
C THR A 72 1.14 -9.99 -9.84
N GLY A 73 0.21 -10.89 -9.53
CA GLY A 73 0.51 -12.27 -9.21
C GLY A 73 0.71 -12.55 -7.73
N GLU A 74 0.72 -11.51 -6.89
CA GLU A 74 0.87 -11.68 -5.45
C GLU A 74 -0.47 -11.95 -4.77
N GLU A 75 -0.46 -12.87 -3.82
CA GLU A 75 -1.63 -13.24 -3.03
C GLU A 75 -1.28 -13.21 -1.54
N PHE A 76 -2.27 -12.86 -0.72
CA PHE A 76 -2.09 -12.76 0.73
C PHE A 76 -3.26 -13.43 1.44
N THR A 77 -2.98 -13.98 2.61
CA THR A 77 -4.00 -14.59 3.47
C THR A 77 -4.28 -13.74 4.71
N SER A 78 -3.65 -12.58 4.83
CA SER A 78 -3.78 -11.66 5.94
C SER A 78 -3.86 -10.23 5.41
N TYR A 79 -4.79 -9.43 5.94
CA TYR A 79 -4.86 -8.02 5.60
C TYR A 79 -3.61 -7.27 6.03
N GLN A 80 -3.03 -7.63 7.18
CA GLN A 80 -1.80 -6.98 7.66
C GLN A 80 -0.65 -7.16 6.69
N ASP A 81 -0.44 -8.38 6.20
CA ASP A 81 0.61 -8.66 5.23
C ASP A 81 0.35 -7.94 3.91
N ALA A 82 -0.90 -7.94 3.45
CA ALA A 82 -1.28 -7.27 2.22
C ALA A 82 -1.07 -5.76 2.32
N GLU A 83 -1.49 -5.14 3.41
CA GLU A 83 -1.33 -3.70 3.62
C GLU A 83 0.14 -3.31 3.70
N TRP A 84 0.97 -4.13 4.35
CA TRP A 84 2.41 -3.90 4.41
C TRP A 84 3.05 -3.96 3.03
N ALA A 85 2.66 -4.94 2.22
CA ALA A 85 3.18 -5.06 0.85
C ALA A 85 2.81 -3.84 0.02
N VAL A 86 1.57 -3.36 0.11
CA VAL A 86 1.11 -2.15 -0.60
C VAL A 86 1.87 -0.93 -0.10
N PHE A 87 2.09 -0.80 1.21
CA PHE A 87 2.83 0.31 1.78
C PHE A 87 4.26 0.38 1.21
N LYS A 88 4.95 -0.76 1.15
CA LYS A 88 6.31 -0.81 0.59
C LYS A 88 6.34 -0.41 -0.89
N LEU A 89 5.36 -0.84 -1.67
CA LEU A 89 5.27 -0.48 -3.09
C LEU A 89 5.02 1.02 -3.27
N ARG A 90 4.13 1.60 -2.47
CA ARG A 90 3.85 3.04 -2.51
C ARG A 90 5.05 3.86 -2.09
N TRP A 91 5.79 3.39 -1.08
CA TRP A 91 7.03 4.02 -0.66
C TRP A 91 8.02 4.09 -1.81
N LYS A 92 8.22 2.97 -2.50
CA LYS A 92 9.12 2.93 -3.65
C LYS A 92 8.66 3.86 -4.77
N ASP A 93 7.36 3.90 -5.05
CA ASP A 93 6.82 4.77 -6.09
C ASP A 93 7.07 6.25 -5.78
N HIS A 94 7.00 6.65 -4.50
CA HIS A 94 7.18 8.04 -4.10
C HIS A 94 8.64 8.44 -3.88
N THR A 95 9.50 7.52 -3.46
CA THR A 95 10.90 7.83 -3.15
C THR A 95 11.89 7.34 -4.19
N GLY A 96 11.48 6.40 -5.03
CA GLY A 96 12.39 5.72 -5.95
C GLY A 96 13.31 4.71 -5.29
N GLN A 97 13.13 4.44 -4.01
CA GLN A 97 13.96 3.53 -3.22
C GLN A 97 13.12 2.48 -2.52
N ASP A 98 13.65 1.25 -2.46
CA ASP A 98 13.02 0.20 -1.67
C ASP A 98 13.16 0.49 -0.18
N LEU A 99 12.15 0.11 0.62
CA LEU A 99 12.27 0.16 2.06
C LEU A 99 13.32 -0.88 2.50
N PRO A 100 14.28 -0.48 3.36
CA PRO A 100 15.34 -1.39 3.82
C PRO A 100 14.90 -2.33 4.94
N ILE A 101 13.61 -2.51 5.14
CA ILE A 101 13.05 -3.40 6.15
C ILE A 101 12.12 -4.42 5.48
N ALA A 102 12.10 -5.63 6.04
CA ALA A 102 11.33 -6.75 5.50
C ALA A 102 9.82 -6.59 5.73
#